data_551b407aa98695e9416525e220039b4d
#
_entry.id   551b407aa98695e9416525e220039b4d
#
_cell.length_a   1.000
_cell.length_b   1.000
_cell.length_c   1.000
_cell.angle_alpha   90.00
_cell.angle_beta   90.00
_cell.angle_gamma   90.00
#
_symmetry.space_group_name_H-M   'P 1'
#
loop_
_entity.id
_entity.type
_entity.pdbx_description
1 polymer ?
#
loop_
_entity_poly.entity_id
_entity_poly.type
_entity_poly.pdbx_seq_one_letter_code
_entity_poly.pdbx_strand_id
1 'polypeptide(L)'
;MELYEQGYIELDTDVIKVRADNGYGRMVTRRRDNHSARVSSMPDGKESGPQGIYYHVSFYDLQAANHITMLPNSVDFVEEELSQVMANGGNDFWVINCSNVRPHVYYLDAIRKIWFGEKVSDVSHSRQFVDTYYHSNQSIAACYREYPQVMSSYGKEPDEHAGEQLYTE
;
A
#
# COMPACT_ATOMS: atom_id res chain seq x y z
N MET A 1 15.12 -11.29 -3.23
CA MET A 1 14.77 -11.71 -4.61
C MET A 1 16.01 -11.81 -5.50
N GLU A 2 16.93 -10.85 -5.47
CA GLU A 2 18.12 -10.83 -6.32
C GLU A 2 18.95 -12.14 -6.30
N LEU A 3 19.22 -12.72 -5.14
CA LEU A 3 19.93 -14.00 -5.03
C LEU A 3 19.14 -15.18 -5.59
N TYR A 4 17.83 -15.12 -5.51
CA TYR A 4 16.94 -16.09 -6.13
C TYR A 4 16.94 -15.95 -7.66
N GLU A 5 16.78 -14.73 -8.16
CA GLU A 5 16.80 -14.42 -9.60
C GLU A 5 18.14 -14.77 -10.27
N GLN A 6 19.24 -14.66 -9.50
CA GLN A 6 20.58 -15.07 -9.95
C GLN A 6 20.85 -16.58 -9.77
N GLY A 7 19.89 -17.35 -9.23
CA GLY A 7 20.05 -18.79 -9.06
C GLY A 7 20.93 -19.23 -7.89
N TYR A 8 21.27 -18.31 -6.97
CA TYR A 8 22.00 -18.66 -5.75
C TYR A 8 21.13 -19.30 -4.66
N ILE A 9 19.82 -19.08 -4.74
CA ILE A 9 18.84 -19.64 -3.81
C ILE A 9 17.78 -20.36 -4.65
N GLU A 10 17.53 -21.60 -4.35
CA GLU A 10 16.40 -22.37 -4.87
C GLU A 10 15.29 -22.41 -3.81
N LEU A 11 14.07 -22.20 -4.23
CA LEU A 11 12.88 -22.28 -3.39
C LEU A 11 11.99 -23.42 -3.86
N ASP A 12 11.42 -24.14 -2.92
CA ASP A 12 10.41 -25.14 -3.24
C ASP A 12 9.18 -24.48 -3.90
N THR A 13 8.50 -25.24 -4.73
CA THR A 13 7.40 -24.72 -5.56
C THR A 13 6.15 -24.30 -4.78
N ASP A 14 6.04 -24.73 -3.53
CA ASP A 14 4.96 -24.40 -2.59
C ASP A 14 5.29 -23.20 -1.67
N VAL A 15 6.51 -22.66 -1.78
CA VAL A 15 6.89 -21.46 -1.00
C VAL A 15 6.22 -20.23 -1.58
N ILE A 16 5.44 -19.52 -0.75
CA ILE A 16 4.83 -18.26 -1.12
C ILE A 16 5.90 -17.17 -1.14
N LYS A 17 6.12 -16.57 -2.31
CA LYS A 17 7.03 -15.43 -2.47
C LYS A 17 6.29 -14.13 -2.16
N VAL A 18 6.62 -13.51 -1.03
CA VAL A 18 5.98 -12.28 -0.57
C VAL A 18 6.89 -11.09 -0.85
N ARG A 19 6.39 -10.12 -1.62
CA ARG A 19 7.08 -8.88 -1.96
C ARG A 19 6.49 -7.70 -1.20
N ALA A 20 7.36 -6.85 -0.66
CA ALA A 20 6.94 -5.69 0.11
C ALA A 20 6.88 -4.41 -0.75
N ASP A 21 5.96 -3.53 -0.38
CA ASP A 21 5.98 -2.13 -0.82
C ASP A 21 7.12 -1.35 -0.14
N ASN A 22 7.22 -0.06 -0.43
CA ASN A 22 8.23 0.82 0.17
C ASN A 22 7.82 1.36 1.56
N GLY A 23 6.74 0.89 2.14
CA GLY A 23 6.17 1.39 3.39
C GLY A 23 5.18 2.55 3.21
N TYR A 24 5.08 3.11 2.01
CA TYR A 24 4.18 4.21 1.65
C TYR A 24 3.16 3.81 0.58
N GLY A 25 2.91 2.52 0.45
CA GLY A 25 1.91 1.96 -0.45
C GLY A 25 2.35 1.82 -1.92
N ARG A 26 3.60 2.10 -2.26
CA ARG A 26 4.14 1.91 -3.61
C ARG A 26 4.92 0.60 -3.71
N MET A 27 4.63 -0.21 -4.72
CA MET A 27 5.33 -1.49 -4.96
C MET A 27 6.70 -1.26 -5.61
N VAL A 28 7.59 -0.62 -4.84
CA VAL A 28 9.00 -0.42 -5.18
C VAL A 28 9.89 -0.79 -4.00
N THR A 29 11.10 -1.24 -4.27
CA THR A 29 12.03 -1.64 -3.20
C THR A 29 12.72 -0.42 -2.58
N ARG A 30 12.95 -0.50 -1.26
CA ARG A 30 13.86 0.39 -0.50
C ARG A 30 15.06 -0.44 -0.03
N ARG A 31 16.01 -0.70 -0.91
CA ARG A 31 17.23 -1.41 -0.53
C ARG A 31 18.29 -0.45 -0.04
N ARG A 32 19.08 -0.87 0.96
CA ARG A 32 20.12 -0.07 1.63
C ARG A 32 21.07 0.62 0.68
N ASP A 33 21.48 -0.03 -0.40
CA ASP A 33 22.45 0.51 -1.36
C ASP A 33 21.79 0.92 -2.69
N ASN A 34 20.46 0.97 -2.72
CA ASN A 34 19.73 1.40 -3.90
C ASN A 34 19.46 2.90 -3.81
N HIS A 35 20.34 3.70 -4.38
CA HIS A 35 20.17 5.14 -4.50
C HIS A 35 19.00 5.55 -5.41
N SER A 36 18.49 4.63 -6.25
CA SER A 36 17.22 4.77 -6.96
C SER A 36 16.18 3.95 -6.25
N ALA A 37 15.40 4.56 -5.37
CA ALA A 37 14.35 3.90 -4.59
C ALA A 37 13.14 3.42 -5.43
N ARG A 38 13.29 3.31 -6.75
CA ARG A 38 12.20 3.04 -7.69
C ARG A 38 12.36 1.72 -8.45
N VAL A 39 13.08 0.76 -7.88
CA VAL A 39 13.12 -0.59 -8.45
C VAL A 39 11.82 -1.30 -8.10
N SER A 40 11.06 -1.70 -9.12
CA SER A 40 9.78 -2.38 -8.94
C SER A 40 9.91 -3.62 -8.06
N SER A 41 9.01 -3.77 -7.11
CA SER A 41 8.80 -4.97 -6.30
C SER A 41 7.48 -5.69 -6.66
N MET A 42 6.88 -5.32 -7.80
CA MET A 42 5.68 -6.02 -8.27
C MET A 42 5.93 -7.53 -8.43
N PRO A 43 4.94 -8.37 -8.12
CA PRO A 43 5.00 -9.78 -8.50
C PRO A 43 5.27 -9.93 -10.00
N ASP A 44 5.96 -11.00 -10.37
CA ASP A 44 6.14 -11.36 -11.78
C ASP A 44 5.30 -12.62 -12.05
N GLY A 45 4.23 -12.47 -12.81
CA GLY A 45 3.34 -13.58 -13.20
C GLY A 45 4.00 -14.68 -14.05
N LYS A 46 5.27 -14.51 -14.40
CA LYS A 46 6.08 -15.54 -15.07
C LYS A 46 6.80 -16.46 -14.10
N GLU A 47 6.93 -16.06 -12.85
CA GLU A 47 7.56 -16.88 -11.84
C GLU A 47 6.63 -18.03 -11.41
N SER A 48 7.22 -19.21 -11.23
CA SER A 48 6.49 -20.38 -10.73
C SER A 48 6.16 -20.26 -9.24
N GLY A 49 5.08 -20.90 -8.81
CA GLY A 49 4.62 -20.99 -7.42
C GLY A 49 3.82 -19.78 -6.96
N PRO A 50 3.27 -19.84 -5.76
CA PRO A 50 2.37 -18.83 -5.23
C PRO A 50 3.09 -17.51 -4.95
N GLN A 51 2.39 -16.40 -5.18
CA GLN A 51 2.92 -15.06 -4.98
C GLN A 51 1.98 -14.19 -4.15
N GLY A 52 2.56 -13.38 -3.31
CA GLY A 52 1.83 -12.46 -2.45
C GLY A 52 2.58 -11.15 -2.20
N ILE A 53 1.96 -10.30 -1.40
CA ILE A 53 2.53 -9.03 -1.01
C ILE A 53 2.47 -8.80 0.50
N TYR A 54 3.37 -7.93 0.95
CA TYR A 54 3.33 -7.30 2.26
C TYR A 54 3.13 -5.80 2.04
N TYR A 55 1.93 -5.31 2.33
CA TYR A 55 1.49 -3.96 2.00
C TYR A 55 1.20 -3.15 3.27
N HIS A 56 1.61 -1.88 3.29
CA HIS A 56 1.45 -1.01 4.43
C HIS A 56 0.24 -0.08 4.27
N VAL A 57 -0.62 -0.04 5.28
CA VAL A 57 -1.61 1.04 5.49
C VAL A 57 -1.21 1.96 6.64
N SER A 58 -0.17 1.57 7.38
CA SER A 58 0.58 2.43 8.28
C SER A 58 2.04 2.01 8.33
N PHE A 59 2.91 2.97 8.50
CA PHE A 59 4.34 2.75 8.55
C PHE A 59 5.00 3.69 9.55
N TYR A 60 5.90 3.16 10.36
CA TYR A 60 6.68 3.92 11.31
C TYR A 60 8.15 3.89 10.88
N ASP A 61 8.56 4.92 10.16
CA ASP A 61 9.92 5.09 9.69
C ASP A 61 10.62 6.15 10.53
N LEU A 62 11.45 5.71 11.46
CA LEU A 62 12.21 6.60 12.35
C LEU A 62 13.19 7.52 11.63
N GLN A 63 13.51 7.25 10.37
CA GLN A 63 14.51 7.97 9.60
C GLN A 63 13.91 8.97 8.61
N ALA A 64 12.61 8.90 8.33
CA ALA A 64 11.98 9.72 7.32
C ALA A 64 10.65 10.32 7.78
N ALA A 65 9.63 9.52 7.94
CA ALA A 65 8.28 9.98 8.23
C ALA A 65 7.45 8.91 8.92
N ASN A 66 6.38 9.32 9.59
CA ASN A 66 5.39 8.41 10.17
C ASN A 66 4.01 8.68 9.60
N HIS A 67 3.27 7.62 9.31
CA HIS A 67 1.84 7.67 9.04
C HIS A 67 1.15 6.56 9.84
N ILE A 68 0.89 6.85 11.10
CA ILE A 68 0.31 5.91 12.07
C ILE A 68 -1.20 6.07 12.22
N THR A 69 -1.77 7.17 11.77
CA THR A 69 -3.22 7.42 11.80
C THR A 69 -3.89 6.93 10.53
N MET A 70 -3.40 7.31 9.36
CA MET A 70 -3.87 6.85 8.06
C MET A 70 -2.73 6.86 7.04
N LEU A 71 -2.84 6.03 6.01
CA LEU A 71 -1.96 6.11 4.85
C LEU A 71 -2.13 7.49 4.17
N PRO A 72 -1.06 8.25 3.91
CA PRO A 72 -1.16 9.60 3.34
C PRO A 72 -1.42 9.61 1.82
N ASN A 73 -1.92 8.53 1.26
CA ASN A 73 -2.22 8.37 -0.15
C ASN A 73 -3.73 8.23 -0.39
N SER A 74 -4.18 8.55 -1.60
CA SER A 74 -5.59 8.39 -1.97
C SER A 74 -5.99 6.92 -2.12
N VAL A 75 -7.29 6.63 -2.04
CA VAL A 75 -7.82 5.30 -2.36
C VAL A 75 -7.63 4.97 -3.85
N ASP A 76 -7.68 5.98 -4.74
CA ASP A 76 -7.39 5.79 -6.16
C ASP A 76 -5.95 5.30 -6.39
N PHE A 77 -4.98 5.84 -5.64
CA PHE A 77 -3.60 5.36 -5.68
C PHE A 77 -3.48 3.90 -5.19
N VAL A 78 -4.13 3.58 -4.06
CA VAL A 78 -4.12 2.21 -3.51
C VAL A 78 -4.76 1.22 -4.48
N GLU A 79 -5.86 1.61 -5.11
CA GLU A 79 -6.55 0.79 -6.12
C GLU A 79 -5.65 0.54 -7.34
N GLU A 80 -5.00 1.56 -7.85
CA GLU A 80 -4.06 1.44 -8.98
C GLU A 80 -2.93 0.46 -8.66
N GLU A 81 -2.26 0.61 -7.52
CA GLU A 81 -1.15 -0.26 -7.12
C GLU A 81 -1.59 -1.72 -6.92
N LEU A 82 -2.67 -1.94 -6.18
CA LEU A 82 -3.11 -3.29 -5.86
C LEU A 82 -3.78 -3.99 -7.05
N SER A 83 -4.43 -3.25 -7.94
CA SER A 83 -4.92 -3.80 -9.21
C SER A 83 -3.76 -4.26 -10.10
N GLN A 84 -2.63 -3.56 -10.11
CA GLN A 84 -1.43 -4.02 -10.82
C GLN A 84 -0.83 -5.27 -10.15
N VAL A 85 -0.82 -5.34 -8.83
CA VAL A 85 -0.41 -6.56 -8.10
C VAL A 85 -1.24 -7.76 -8.53
N MET A 86 -2.56 -7.62 -8.56
CA MET A 86 -3.48 -8.68 -9.02
C MET A 86 -3.21 -9.08 -10.48
N ALA A 87 -3.05 -8.09 -11.36
CA ALA A 87 -2.78 -8.32 -12.77
C ALA A 87 -1.43 -9.04 -13.02
N ASN A 88 -0.47 -8.88 -12.11
CA ASN A 88 0.84 -9.54 -12.15
C ASN A 88 0.88 -10.86 -11.34
N GLY A 89 -0.26 -11.40 -10.94
CA GLY A 89 -0.36 -12.71 -10.29
C GLY A 89 -0.03 -12.71 -8.79
N GLY A 90 0.05 -11.55 -8.16
CA GLY A 90 0.27 -11.43 -6.71
C GLY A 90 -1.01 -11.58 -5.89
N ASN A 91 -1.80 -12.63 -6.14
CA ASN A 91 -3.15 -12.80 -5.61
C ASN A 91 -3.34 -14.06 -4.76
N ASP A 92 -2.27 -14.74 -4.40
CA ASP A 92 -2.36 -15.93 -3.54
C ASP A 92 -2.35 -15.57 -2.05
N PHE A 93 -1.63 -14.50 -1.67
CA PHE A 93 -1.47 -14.17 -0.25
C PHE A 93 -1.15 -12.68 -0.05
N TRP A 94 -1.97 -11.98 0.74
CA TRP A 94 -1.71 -10.59 1.14
C TRP A 94 -1.56 -10.46 2.65
N VAL A 95 -0.45 -9.89 3.08
CA VAL A 95 -0.24 -9.41 4.44
C VAL A 95 -0.41 -7.90 4.45
N ILE A 96 -1.37 -7.41 5.22
CA ILE A 96 -1.61 -5.97 5.35
C ILE A 96 -1.10 -5.51 6.71
N ASN A 97 -0.05 -4.70 6.69
CA ASN A 97 0.50 -4.12 7.91
C ASN A 97 -0.31 -2.90 8.33
N CYS A 98 -0.81 -2.92 9.54
CA CYS A 98 -1.38 -1.76 10.21
C CYS A 98 -0.94 -1.72 11.67
N SER A 99 -0.49 -0.57 12.15
CA SER A 99 -0.05 -0.41 13.55
C SER A 99 -1.21 -0.48 14.53
N ASN A 100 -2.38 0.03 14.13
CA ASN A 100 -3.60 0.06 14.92
C ASN A 100 -4.80 -0.05 13.99
N VAL A 101 -5.62 -1.07 14.18
CA VAL A 101 -6.73 -1.40 13.27
C VAL A 101 -7.75 -0.26 13.15
N ARG A 102 -8.11 0.40 14.25
CA ARG A 102 -9.20 1.40 14.24
C ARG A 102 -9.00 2.56 13.27
N PRO A 103 -7.87 3.28 13.29
CA PRO A 103 -7.68 4.40 12.35
C PRO A 103 -7.58 3.92 10.89
N HIS A 104 -7.20 2.67 10.65
CA HIS A 104 -6.97 2.15 9.30
C HIS A 104 -8.16 1.40 8.67
N VAL A 105 -9.29 1.29 9.37
CA VAL A 105 -10.49 0.59 8.86
C VAL A 105 -10.91 1.10 7.48
N TYR A 106 -10.75 2.39 7.21
CA TYR A 106 -11.05 2.99 5.91
C TYR A 106 -10.26 2.33 4.77
N TYR A 107 -8.94 2.23 4.91
CA TYR A 107 -8.09 1.58 3.90
C TYR A 107 -8.20 0.07 3.91
N LEU A 108 -8.38 -0.55 5.06
CA LEU A 108 -8.59 -2.00 5.16
C LEU A 108 -9.86 -2.44 4.42
N ASP A 109 -10.95 -1.66 4.49
CA ASP A 109 -12.17 -1.94 3.73
C ASP A 109 -11.98 -1.72 2.22
N ALA A 110 -11.23 -0.69 1.81
CA ALA A 110 -10.89 -0.51 0.41
C ALA A 110 -10.07 -1.69 -0.14
N ILE A 111 -9.03 -2.11 0.58
CA ILE A 111 -8.17 -3.23 0.20
C ILE A 111 -8.95 -4.55 0.15
N ARG A 112 -9.85 -4.78 1.12
CA ARG A 112 -10.75 -5.93 1.10
C ARG A 112 -11.59 -5.96 -0.18
N LYS A 113 -12.16 -4.85 -0.60
CA LYS A 113 -12.95 -4.76 -1.83
C LYS A 113 -12.09 -5.07 -3.06
N ILE A 114 -10.89 -4.50 -3.13
CA ILE A 114 -9.95 -4.77 -4.23
C ILE A 114 -9.59 -6.26 -4.27
N TRP A 115 -9.32 -6.87 -3.12
CA TRP A 115 -9.04 -8.32 -3.03
C TRP A 115 -10.16 -9.18 -3.62
N PHE A 116 -11.41 -8.77 -3.44
CA PHE A 116 -12.58 -9.45 -4.03
C PHE A 116 -12.91 -9.00 -5.45
N GLY A 117 -12.06 -8.23 -6.10
CA GLY A 117 -12.21 -7.80 -7.49
C GLY A 117 -13.20 -6.63 -7.68
N GLU A 118 -13.56 -5.94 -6.60
CA GLU A 118 -14.38 -4.74 -6.69
C GLU A 118 -13.48 -3.55 -7.08
N LYS A 119 -13.97 -2.69 -7.98
CA LYS A 119 -13.33 -1.40 -8.24
C LYS A 119 -13.75 -0.38 -7.18
N VAL A 120 -12.77 0.32 -6.64
CA VAL A 120 -12.99 1.39 -5.69
C VAL A 120 -12.41 2.71 -6.21
N SER A 121 -12.90 3.82 -5.69
CA SER A 121 -12.33 5.15 -5.93
C SER A 121 -12.51 6.00 -4.69
N ASP A 122 -11.75 7.09 -4.58
CA ASP A 122 -11.88 8.04 -3.46
C ASP A 122 -13.33 8.45 -3.24
N VAL A 123 -14.05 8.76 -4.32
CA VAL A 123 -15.44 9.22 -4.24
C VAL A 123 -16.40 8.11 -3.84
N SER A 124 -16.32 6.96 -4.52
CA SER A 124 -17.25 5.85 -4.26
C SER A 124 -17.01 5.23 -2.89
N HIS A 125 -15.76 5.02 -2.53
CA HIS A 125 -15.38 4.39 -1.27
C HIS A 125 -15.69 5.27 -0.07
N SER A 126 -15.30 6.55 -0.10
CA SER A 126 -15.57 7.47 1.02
C SER A 126 -17.07 7.62 1.30
N ARG A 127 -17.90 7.67 0.24
CA ARG A 127 -19.35 7.71 0.38
C ARG A 127 -19.90 6.43 1.04
N GLN A 128 -19.56 5.26 0.51
CA GLN A 128 -20.02 3.98 1.05
C GLN A 128 -19.54 3.77 2.49
N PHE A 129 -18.33 4.18 2.80
CA PHE A 129 -17.77 4.07 4.14
C PHE A 129 -18.56 4.90 5.16
N VAL A 130 -18.86 6.18 4.82
CA VAL A 130 -19.62 7.03 5.74
C VAL A 130 -21.11 6.63 5.80
N ASP A 131 -21.66 6.06 4.75
CA ASP A 131 -23.01 5.50 4.78
C ASP A 131 -23.09 4.32 5.76
N THR A 132 -22.04 3.54 5.85
CA THR A 132 -21.96 2.38 6.76
C THR A 132 -21.69 2.79 8.22
N TYR A 133 -20.76 3.71 8.45
CA TYR A 133 -20.23 3.96 9.78
C TYR A 133 -20.61 5.33 10.39
N TYR A 134 -21.08 6.29 9.59
CA TYR A 134 -21.26 7.68 10.00
C TYR A 134 -22.60 8.30 9.58
N HIS A 135 -23.64 7.48 9.44
CA HIS A 135 -25.00 7.94 9.10
C HIS A 135 -25.04 8.85 7.87
N SER A 136 -24.28 8.50 6.81
CA SER A 136 -24.22 9.24 5.54
C SER A 136 -23.74 10.69 5.62
N ASN A 137 -22.90 11.00 6.61
CA ASN A 137 -22.38 12.36 6.79
C ASN A 137 -21.34 12.72 5.71
N GLN A 138 -21.74 13.51 4.72
CA GLN A 138 -20.90 13.87 3.58
C GLN A 138 -19.70 14.74 3.94
N SER A 139 -19.75 15.49 5.03
CA SER A 139 -18.58 16.26 5.51
C SER A 139 -17.48 15.32 5.98
N ILE A 140 -17.83 14.21 6.62
CA ILE A 140 -16.85 13.17 7.00
C ILE A 140 -16.27 12.51 5.75
N ALA A 141 -17.08 12.22 4.73
CA ALA A 141 -16.58 11.69 3.45
C ALA A 141 -15.57 12.65 2.79
N ALA A 142 -15.82 13.95 2.86
CA ALA A 142 -14.88 14.98 2.37
C ALA A 142 -13.55 14.90 3.14
N CYS A 143 -13.58 14.83 4.48
CA CYS A 143 -12.37 14.71 5.29
C CYS A 143 -11.48 13.53 4.85
N TYR A 144 -12.06 12.36 4.60
CA TYR A 144 -11.29 11.20 4.12
C TYR A 144 -10.62 11.46 2.77
N ARG A 145 -11.30 12.13 1.83
CA ARG A 145 -10.73 12.45 0.51
C ARG A 145 -9.69 13.56 0.56
N GLU A 146 -9.84 14.51 1.46
CA GLU A 146 -8.94 15.64 1.60
C GLU A 146 -7.69 15.31 2.42
N TYR A 147 -7.74 14.29 3.26
CA TYR A 147 -6.62 13.92 4.13
C TYR A 147 -5.30 13.75 3.37
N PRO A 148 -5.21 13.01 2.26
CA PRO A 148 -3.95 12.87 1.52
C PRO A 148 -3.43 14.20 0.94
N GLN A 149 -4.34 15.14 0.67
CA GLN A 149 -3.99 16.43 0.04
C GLN A 149 -3.37 17.44 1.01
N VAL A 150 -3.58 17.25 2.32
CA VAL A 150 -3.04 18.14 3.36
C VAL A 150 -1.76 17.58 3.98
N MET A 151 -1.35 16.37 3.60
CA MET A 151 -0.11 15.77 4.06
C MET A 151 1.11 16.43 3.42
N SER A 152 2.19 16.53 4.17
CA SER A 152 3.44 17.09 3.68
C SER A 152 4.03 16.21 2.58
N SER A 153 4.35 16.80 1.43
CA SER A 153 5.11 16.13 0.38
C SER A 153 6.60 16.39 0.57
N TYR A 154 7.43 15.35 0.46
CA TYR A 154 8.88 15.46 0.49
C TYR A 154 9.54 15.12 -0.86
N GLY A 155 8.73 14.80 -1.86
CA GLY A 155 9.17 14.49 -3.22
C GLY A 155 8.11 14.83 -4.25
N LYS A 156 8.25 14.27 -5.45
CA LYS A 156 7.36 14.54 -6.60
C LYS A 156 6.41 13.39 -6.91
N GLU A 157 6.71 12.21 -6.37
CA GLU A 157 5.92 11.01 -6.65
C GLU A 157 4.70 10.93 -5.71
N PRO A 158 3.64 10.24 -6.11
CA PRO A 158 2.42 10.12 -5.31
C PRO A 158 2.63 9.46 -3.93
N ASP A 159 3.65 8.62 -3.77
CA ASP A 159 3.99 7.95 -2.52
C ASP A 159 5.02 8.74 -1.67
N GLU A 160 5.43 9.92 -2.11
CA GLU A 160 6.40 10.76 -1.38
C GLU A 160 5.69 11.76 -0.47
N HIS A 161 4.79 11.25 0.36
CA HIS A 161 4.05 11.99 1.37
C HIS A 161 4.44 11.55 2.77
N ALA A 162 4.66 12.51 3.66
CA ALA A 162 4.77 12.26 5.09
C ALA A 162 3.37 12.22 5.70
N GLY A 163 3.17 11.31 6.64
CA GLY A 163 1.97 11.28 7.46
C GLY A 163 1.96 12.37 8.53
N GLU A 164 1.81 11.98 9.80
CA GLU A 164 1.71 12.94 10.91
C GLU A 164 3.04 13.58 11.27
N GLN A 165 4.17 12.95 10.93
CA GLN A 165 5.51 13.43 11.26
C GLN A 165 6.44 13.33 10.07
N LEU A 166 7.14 14.40 9.81
CA LEU A 166 8.28 14.47 8.92
C LEU A 166 9.52 14.75 9.76
N TYR A 167 10.51 13.87 9.69
CA TYR A 167 11.81 14.11 10.29
C TYR A 167 12.70 14.81 9.27
N THR A 168 13.13 16.03 9.62
CA THR A 168 14.16 16.75 8.88
C THR A 168 15.41 16.74 9.75
N GLU A 169 16.51 16.24 9.21
CA GLU A 169 17.83 16.44 9.81
C GLU A 169 18.34 17.87 9.58
#